data_0d0fa9e0555c3b1afae6c7752f6db2df
#
_entry.id   0d0fa9e0555c3b1afae6c7752f6db2df
#
_cell.length_a   1.000
_cell.length_b   1.000
_cell.length_c   1.000
_cell.angle_alpha   90.00
_cell.angle_beta   90.00
_cell.angle_gamma   90.00
#
_symmetry.space_group_name_H-M   'P 1'
#
loop_
_entity.id
_entity.type
_entity.pdbx_description
1 polymer ?
#
loop_
_entity_poly.entity_id
_entity_poly.type
_entity_poly.pdbx_seq_one_letter_code
_entity_poly.pdbx_strand_id
1 'polypeptide(L)'
;MAETKTRTRRPPKRKLVEGHARSYFEALAGRNPGAMATHWSRDGVADIVPLAVLRGPDELKGFFRELFAAFPGLETTVTRVVADDKHAVVEWRMSGTFSGTPFQGIEPTGREVDLRGIDILEIQEQQILTNTAYYDGAEFARQVGMLPPRDSGPERAIRNTFNAVTKVRKALQSQQ
;
A
#
# COMPACT_ATOMS: atom_id res chain seq x y z
N MET A 1 4.58 -11.86 -56.26
CA MET A 1 4.37 -10.88 -55.18
C MET A 1 4.61 -11.59 -53.86
N ALA A 2 5.72 -11.26 -53.20
CA ALA A 2 6.11 -11.91 -51.93
C ALA A 2 5.57 -11.01 -50.78
N GLU A 3 4.60 -11.54 -50.00
CA GLU A 3 4.13 -10.89 -48.79
C GLU A 3 5.24 -10.93 -47.72
N THR A 4 5.78 -9.80 -47.39
CA THR A 4 6.72 -9.62 -46.30
C THR A 4 5.94 -9.68 -44.99
N LYS A 5 5.89 -10.86 -44.34
CA LYS A 5 5.36 -11.04 -42.98
C LYS A 5 6.21 -10.22 -42.01
N THR A 6 5.71 -9.07 -41.61
CA THR A 6 6.31 -8.25 -40.53
C THR A 6 6.30 -9.06 -39.24
N ARG A 7 7.45 -9.56 -38.84
CA ARG A 7 7.65 -10.32 -37.59
C ARG A 7 7.59 -9.33 -36.43
N THR A 8 6.44 -9.18 -35.80
CA THR A 8 6.25 -8.36 -34.59
C THR A 8 7.22 -8.87 -33.52
N ARG A 9 8.25 -8.08 -33.20
CA ARG A 9 9.24 -8.43 -32.18
C ARG A 9 8.58 -8.37 -30.81
N ARG A 10 8.55 -9.51 -30.07
CA ARG A 10 8.04 -9.57 -28.70
C ARG A 10 8.74 -8.48 -27.84
N PRO A 11 7.98 -7.69 -27.06
CA PRO A 11 8.59 -6.64 -26.22
C PRO A 11 9.56 -7.25 -25.21
N PRO A 12 10.61 -6.51 -24.79
CA PRO A 12 11.53 -6.96 -23.73
C PRO A 12 10.76 -7.31 -22.44
N LYS A 13 11.20 -8.33 -21.72
CA LYS A 13 10.57 -8.78 -20.46
C LYS A 13 10.31 -7.63 -19.49
N ARG A 14 11.30 -6.76 -19.29
CA ARG A 14 11.18 -5.54 -18.48
C ARG A 14 9.95 -4.71 -18.84
N LYS A 15 9.66 -4.48 -20.13
CA LYS A 15 8.48 -3.72 -20.56
C LYS A 15 7.17 -4.44 -20.27
N LEU A 16 7.18 -5.76 -20.30
CA LEU A 16 6.01 -6.56 -19.92
C LEU A 16 5.74 -6.46 -18.43
N VAL A 17 6.79 -6.54 -17.60
CA VAL A 17 6.70 -6.38 -16.14
C VAL A 17 6.22 -4.97 -15.78
N GLU A 18 6.82 -3.93 -16.36
CA GLU A 18 6.38 -2.55 -16.16
C GLU A 18 4.91 -2.35 -16.56
N GLY A 19 4.51 -2.84 -17.74
CA GLY A 19 3.15 -2.74 -18.24
C GLY A 19 2.15 -3.46 -17.33
N HIS A 20 2.50 -4.65 -16.82
CA HIS A 20 1.65 -5.39 -15.89
C HIS A 20 1.46 -4.65 -14.57
N ALA A 21 2.54 -4.10 -13.98
CA ALA A 21 2.48 -3.30 -12.77
C ALA A 21 1.58 -2.06 -12.96
N ARG A 22 1.72 -1.34 -14.09
CA ARG A 22 0.86 -0.20 -14.41
C ARG A 22 -0.61 -0.59 -14.51
N SER A 23 -0.91 -1.67 -15.21
CA SER A 23 -2.29 -2.16 -15.37
C SER A 23 -2.93 -2.57 -14.04
N TYR A 24 -2.16 -3.17 -13.13
CA TYR A 24 -2.62 -3.44 -11.76
C TYR A 24 -2.98 -2.14 -11.01
N PHE A 25 -2.12 -1.13 -11.08
CA PHE A 25 -2.37 0.17 -10.44
C PHE A 25 -3.48 0.98 -11.14
N GLU A 26 -3.72 0.79 -12.43
CA GLU A 26 -4.89 1.34 -13.12
C GLU A 26 -6.20 0.73 -12.58
N ALA A 27 -6.21 -0.60 -12.33
CA ALA A 27 -7.35 -1.28 -11.69
C ALA A 27 -7.57 -0.78 -10.24
N LEU A 28 -6.50 -0.52 -9.51
CA LEU A 28 -6.54 0.07 -8.16
C LEU A 28 -7.09 1.50 -8.20
N ALA A 29 -6.58 2.36 -9.09
CA ALA A 29 -7.06 3.72 -9.28
C ALA A 29 -8.53 3.75 -9.73
N GLY A 30 -8.92 2.78 -10.55
CA GLY A 30 -10.31 2.55 -10.95
C GLY A 30 -11.19 1.96 -9.84
N ARG A 31 -10.64 1.71 -8.65
CA ARG A 31 -11.34 1.15 -7.48
C ARG A 31 -12.09 -0.14 -7.82
N ASN A 32 -11.44 -1.04 -8.58
CA ASN A 32 -12.03 -2.28 -9.06
C ASN A 32 -11.29 -3.50 -8.47
N PRO A 33 -11.68 -4.00 -7.27
CA PRO A 33 -11.03 -5.15 -6.64
C PRO A 33 -11.10 -6.42 -7.48
N GLY A 34 -12.13 -6.57 -8.29
CA GLY A 34 -12.26 -7.69 -9.22
C GLY A 34 -11.19 -7.68 -10.31
N ALA A 35 -10.99 -6.53 -10.96
CA ALA A 35 -9.91 -6.36 -11.94
C ALA A 35 -8.53 -6.49 -11.29
N MET A 36 -8.33 -5.91 -10.09
CA MET A 36 -7.08 -6.07 -9.34
C MET A 36 -6.74 -7.54 -9.12
N ALA A 37 -7.72 -8.34 -8.69
CA ALA A 37 -7.54 -9.76 -8.41
C ALA A 37 -7.09 -10.58 -9.63
N THR A 38 -7.46 -10.19 -10.85
CA THR A 38 -7.05 -10.90 -12.09
C THR A 38 -5.56 -10.79 -12.38
N HIS A 39 -4.86 -9.82 -11.79
CA HIS A 39 -3.41 -9.66 -11.94
C HIS A 39 -2.59 -10.60 -11.05
N TRP A 40 -3.23 -11.26 -10.09
CA TRP A 40 -2.56 -12.05 -9.07
C TRP A 40 -2.52 -13.52 -9.36
N SER A 41 -1.38 -14.15 -9.01
CA SER A 41 -1.29 -15.60 -8.91
C SER A 41 -2.24 -16.11 -7.83
N ARG A 42 -2.74 -17.34 -8.00
CA ARG A 42 -3.60 -18.01 -7.03
C ARG A 42 -2.98 -18.07 -5.63
N ASP A 43 -1.66 -18.31 -5.57
CA ASP A 43 -0.90 -18.45 -4.33
C ASP A 43 -0.10 -17.17 -4.00
N GLY A 44 -0.46 -16.05 -4.62
CA GLY A 44 0.23 -14.77 -4.44
C GLY A 44 0.06 -14.23 -3.02
N VAL A 45 1.06 -13.48 -2.55
CA VAL A 45 1.09 -12.89 -1.21
C VAL A 45 1.32 -11.39 -1.28
N ALA A 46 0.39 -10.61 -0.70
CA ALA A 46 0.56 -9.18 -0.50
C ALA A 46 0.85 -8.90 0.98
N ASP A 47 2.01 -8.33 1.27
CA ASP A 47 2.37 -7.83 2.59
C ASP A 47 2.23 -6.30 2.61
N ILE A 48 1.16 -5.81 3.23
CA ILE A 48 0.87 -4.38 3.40
C ILE A 48 1.38 -3.94 4.75
N VAL A 49 2.62 -3.51 4.80
CA VAL A 49 3.36 -3.23 6.04
C VAL A 49 2.88 -1.92 6.69
N PRO A 50 2.53 -1.90 7.99
CA PRO A 50 2.43 -3.02 8.94
C PRO A 50 0.99 -3.60 9.07
N LEU A 51 0.12 -3.35 8.12
CA LEU A 51 -1.33 -3.46 8.27
C LEU A 51 -1.87 -4.89 8.12
N ALA A 52 -1.49 -5.61 7.06
CA ALA A 52 -2.05 -6.91 6.74
C ALA A 52 -1.15 -7.74 5.81
N VAL A 53 -1.21 -9.07 5.98
CA VAL A 53 -0.69 -10.02 5.00
C VAL A 53 -1.87 -10.75 4.36
N LEU A 54 -2.04 -10.59 3.04
CA LEU A 54 -3.15 -11.13 2.26
C LEU A 54 -2.66 -12.27 1.38
N ARG A 55 -3.40 -13.37 1.35
CA ARG A 55 -3.05 -14.58 0.59
C ARG A 55 -4.07 -14.84 -0.51
N GLY A 56 -3.59 -14.84 -1.73
CA GLY A 56 -4.40 -15.08 -2.91
C GLY A 56 -5.36 -13.92 -3.28
N PRO A 57 -5.96 -14.04 -4.46
CA PRO A 57 -6.82 -12.98 -5.03
C PRO A 57 -8.06 -12.65 -4.20
N ASP A 58 -8.62 -13.62 -3.45
CA ASP A 58 -9.87 -13.41 -2.72
C ASP A 58 -9.67 -12.58 -1.45
N GLU A 59 -8.60 -12.82 -0.66
CA GLU A 59 -8.27 -11.98 0.49
C GLU A 59 -7.92 -10.55 0.04
N LEU A 60 -7.13 -10.42 -1.03
CA LEU A 60 -6.83 -9.13 -1.64
C LEU A 60 -8.12 -8.38 -2.02
N LYS A 61 -9.04 -9.05 -2.70
CA LYS A 61 -10.32 -8.48 -3.11
C LYS A 61 -11.18 -8.04 -1.93
N GLY A 62 -11.19 -8.83 -0.84
CA GLY A 62 -11.85 -8.49 0.41
C GLY A 62 -11.30 -7.21 1.01
N PHE A 63 -9.99 -7.15 1.22
CA PHE A 63 -9.29 -6.00 1.79
C PHE A 63 -9.55 -4.70 1.00
N PHE A 64 -9.42 -4.74 -0.32
CA PHE A 64 -9.65 -3.54 -1.14
C PHE A 64 -11.12 -3.12 -1.22
N ARG A 65 -12.09 -4.04 -1.09
CA ARG A 65 -13.49 -3.67 -0.91
C ARG A 65 -13.70 -2.89 0.37
N GLU A 66 -13.12 -3.34 1.49
CA GLU A 66 -13.20 -2.64 2.77
C GLU A 66 -12.54 -1.27 2.68
N LEU A 67 -11.34 -1.18 2.09
CA LEU A 67 -10.63 0.08 1.90
C LEU A 67 -11.47 1.09 1.09
N PHE A 68 -12.04 0.66 -0.04
CA PHE A 68 -12.85 1.53 -0.89
C PHE A 68 -14.21 1.90 -0.27
N ALA A 69 -14.76 1.04 0.58
CA ALA A 69 -15.95 1.36 1.35
C ALA A 69 -15.67 2.37 2.46
N ALA A 70 -14.49 2.28 3.09
CA ALA A 70 -14.04 3.21 4.13
C ALA A 70 -13.70 4.61 3.55
N PHE A 71 -13.16 4.63 2.35
CA PHE A 71 -12.75 5.85 1.62
C PHE A 71 -13.51 5.96 0.29
N PRO A 72 -14.79 6.41 0.28
CA PRO A 72 -15.63 6.41 -0.94
C PRO A 72 -15.05 7.21 -2.10
N GLY A 73 -14.26 8.25 -1.82
CA GLY A 73 -13.60 9.11 -2.80
C GLY A 73 -12.09 8.88 -2.92
N LEU A 74 -11.59 7.66 -2.59
CA LEU A 74 -10.15 7.39 -2.65
C LEU A 74 -9.61 7.55 -4.08
N GLU A 75 -8.61 8.41 -4.21
CA GLU A 75 -7.84 8.61 -5.44
C GLU A 75 -6.45 8.00 -5.28
N THR A 76 -5.98 7.33 -6.31
CA THR A 76 -4.63 6.76 -6.36
C THR A 76 -3.91 7.23 -7.61
N THR A 77 -2.70 7.75 -7.43
CA THR A 77 -1.84 8.22 -8.52
C THR A 77 -0.48 7.53 -8.45
N VAL A 78 -0.07 6.93 -9.57
CA VAL A 78 1.30 6.40 -9.73
C VAL A 78 2.22 7.54 -10.13
N THR A 79 3.26 7.79 -9.32
CA THR A 79 4.25 8.86 -9.56
C THR A 79 5.47 8.34 -10.31
N ARG A 80 5.84 7.07 -10.08
CA ARG A 80 7.01 6.46 -10.72
C ARG A 80 6.86 4.95 -10.81
N VAL A 81 7.38 4.35 -11.88
CA VAL A 81 7.58 2.90 -11.99
C VAL A 81 9.00 2.64 -12.44
N VAL A 82 9.70 1.75 -11.74
CA VAL A 82 11.00 1.21 -12.12
C VAL A 82 10.86 -0.31 -12.18
N ALA A 83 11.33 -0.94 -13.26
CA ALA A 83 11.20 -2.37 -13.42
C ALA A 83 12.48 -3.01 -13.97
N ASP A 84 12.67 -4.28 -13.65
CA ASP A 84 13.58 -5.22 -14.33
C ASP A 84 12.76 -6.32 -15.02
N ASP A 85 13.39 -7.48 -15.31
CA ASP A 85 12.75 -8.60 -16.01
C ASP A 85 11.80 -9.43 -15.12
N LYS A 86 11.73 -9.15 -13.79
CA LYS A 86 10.92 -9.88 -12.82
C LYS A 86 10.23 -8.98 -11.80
N HIS A 87 10.83 -7.82 -11.48
CA HIS A 87 10.35 -6.95 -10.41
C HIS A 87 9.91 -5.60 -10.94
N ALA A 88 8.91 -5.02 -10.29
CA ALA A 88 8.55 -3.63 -10.48
C ALA A 88 8.48 -2.93 -9.10
N VAL A 89 9.04 -1.73 -9.03
CA VAL A 89 8.87 -0.81 -7.89
C VAL A 89 7.94 0.30 -8.36
N VAL A 90 6.84 0.48 -7.66
CA VAL A 90 5.81 1.47 -7.98
C VAL A 90 5.69 2.45 -6.83
N GLU A 91 6.06 3.70 -7.07
CA GLU A 91 5.83 4.81 -6.16
C GLU A 91 4.45 5.41 -6.43
N TRP A 92 3.66 5.60 -5.37
CA TRP A 92 2.29 6.07 -5.48
C TRP A 92 1.93 7.09 -4.40
N ARG A 93 0.85 7.83 -4.65
CA ARG A 93 0.14 8.66 -3.69
C ARG A 93 -1.31 8.25 -3.65
N MET A 94 -1.88 8.15 -2.44
CA MET A 94 -3.30 7.93 -2.20
C MET A 94 -3.86 9.09 -1.37
N SER A 95 -5.00 9.63 -1.77
CA SER A 95 -5.70 10.66 -1.03
C SER A 95 -7.21 10.41 -1.02
N GLY A 96 -7.88 10.81 0.08
CA GLY A 96 -9.31 10.66 0.23
C GLY A 96 -9.78 10.99 1.62
N THR A 97 -11.10 11.02 1.84
CA THR A 97 -11.71 11.29 3.14
C THR A 97 -12.16 9.99 3.78
N PHE A 98 -11.78 9.75 5.02
CA PHE A 98 -12.23 8.61 5.82
C PHE A 98 -13.67 8.86 6.33
N SER A 99 -14.66 8.62 5.47
CA SER A 99 -16.07 9.00 5.71
C SER A 99 -17.08 7.88 5.48
N GLY A 100 -16.59 6.67 5.09
CA GLY A 100 -17.46 5.55 4.78
C GLY A 100 -17.66 4.59 5.96
N THR A 101 -17.32 3.32 5.76
CA THR A 101 -17.43 2.27 6.78
C THR A 101 -16.18 2.23 7.67
N PRO A 102 -16.23 1.57 8.86
CA PRO A 102 -15.05 1.28 9.65
C PRO A 102 -13.99 0.53 8.83
N PHE A 103 -12.72 0.83 9.08
CA PHE A 103 -11.59 0.17 8.42
C PHE A 103 -10.56 -0.28 9.44
N GLN A 104 -10.22 -1.56 9.44
CA GLN A 104 -9.27 -2.16 10.38
C GLN A 104 -9.59 -1.87 11.85
N GLY A 105 -10.88 -1.87 12.19
CA GLY A 105 -11.36 -1.59 13.55
C GLY A 105 -11.38 -0.11 13.95
N ILE A 106 -11.10 0.80 13.01
CA ILE A 106 -11.13 2.25 13.23
C ILE A 106 -12.44 2.80 12.66
N GLU A 107 -13.18 3.55 13.47
CA GLU A 107 -14.39 4.26 13.01
C GLU A 107 -14.04 5.43 12.09
N PRO A 108 -14.87 5.73 11.07
CA PRO A 108 -14.64 6.84 10.16
C PRO A 108 -14.66 8.18 10.90
N THR A 109 -13.62 8.97 10.67
CA THR A 109 -13.42 10.24 11.39
C THR A 109 -13.77 11.48 10.57
N GLY A 110 -14.14 11.33 9.30
CA GLY A 110 -14.37 12.42 8.37
C GLY A 110 -13.12 13.21 7.99
N ARG A 111 -11.94 12.74 8.39
CA ARG A 111 -10.67 13.42 8.09
C ARG A 111 -10.12 13.04 6.73
N GLU A 112 -9.39 13.98 6.15
CA GLU A 112 -8.64 13.74 4.92
C GLU A 112 -7.36 12.95 5.22
N VAL A 113 -7.03 12.04 4.30
CA VAL A 113 -5.81 11.24 4.30
C VAL A 113 -5.08 11.49 2.99
N ASP A 114 -3.77 11.71 3.09
CA ASP A 114 -2.87 11.89 1.95
C ASP A 114 -1.56 11.15 2.25
N LEU A 115 -1.40 9.99 1.65
CA LEU A 115 -0.29 9.08 1.89
C LEU A 115 0.53 8.87 0.63
N ARG A 116 1.82 8.64 0.85
CA ARG A 116 2.74 8.15 -0.17
C ARG A 116 3.27 6.79 0.24
N GLY A 117 3.48 5.95 -0.74
CA GLY A 117 4.04 4.64 -0.49
C GLY A 117 4.75 4.07 -1.70
N ILE A 118 5.30 2.90 -1.50
CA ILE A 118 6.04 2.14 -2.50
C ILE A 118 5.57 0.70 -2.41
N ASP A 119 5.22 0.13 -3.56
CA ASP A 119 5.00 -1.31 -3.73
C ASP A 119 6.19 -1.92 -4.45
N ILE A 120 6.65 -3.06 -3.95
CA ILE A 120 7.67 -3.90 -4.59
C ILE A 120 6.99 -5.18 -5.04
N LEU A 121 6.80 -5.32 -6.35
CA LEU A 121 6.10 -6.43 -6.99
C LEU A 121 7.08 -7.42 -7.58
N GLU A 122 6.89 -8.72 -7.32
CA GLU A 122 7.49 -9.79 -8.13
C GLU A 122 6.44 -10.30 -9.13
N ILE A 123 6.78 -10.26 -10.41
CA ILE A 123 5.87 -10.58 -11.51
C ILE A 123 6.50 -11.65 -12.41
N GLN A 124 5.81 -12.77 -12.56
CA GLN A 124 6.19 -13.85 -13.46
C GLN A 124 4.96 -14.26 -14.29
N GLU A 125 5.16 -14.54 -15.57
CA GLU A 125 4.09 -14.98 -16.50
C GLU A 125 2.84 -14.09 -16.47
N GLN A 126 3.06 -12.78 -16.31
CA GLN A 126 1.99 -11.77 -16.19
C GLN A 126 1.08 -12.00 -14.97
N GLN A 127 1.64 -12.52 -13.88
CA GLN A 127 0.98 -12.68 -12.60
C GLN A 127 1.85 -12.11 -11.49
N ILE A 128 1.26 -11.42 -10.55
CA ILE A 128 1.93 -10.94 -9.33
C ILE A 128 2.03 -12.12 -8.38
N LEU A 129 3.25 -12.49 -8.02
CA LEU A 129 3.53 -13.55 -7.04
C LEU A 129 3.63 -12.97 -5.63
N THR A 130 4.34 -11.86 -5.51
CA THR A 130 4.47 -11.15 -4.22
C THR A 130 4.34 -9.64 -4.44
N ASN A 131 3.80 -8.98 -3.44
CA ASN A 131 3.85 -7.53 -3.29
C ASN A 131 4.19 -7.19 -1.85
N THR A 132 5.19 -6.33 -1.64
CA THR A 132 5.41 -5.69 -0.35
C THR A 132 5.14 -4.21 -0.50
N ALA A 133 4.09 -3.73 0.18
CA ALA A 133 3.67 -2.34 0.16
C ALA A 133 4.12 -1.64 1.44
N TYR A 134 4.91 -0.56 1.30
CA TYR A 134 5.37 0.28 2.40
C TYR A 134 4.73 1.65 2.35
N TYR A 135 4.23 2.12 3.47
CA TYR A 135 3.74 3.48 3.66
C TYR A 135 4.00 3.95 5.09
N ASP A 136 3.87 5.24 5.36
CA ASP A 136 4.02 5.77 6.72
C ASP A 136 2.74 5.53 7.54
N GLY A 137 2.69 4.39 8.24
CA GLY A 137 1.57 4.03 9.11
C GLY A 137 1.37 4.99 10.29
N ALA A 138 2.44 5.63 10.79
CA ALA A 138 2.32 6.64 11.84
C ALA A 138 1.69 7.93 11.29
N GLU A 139 1.99 8.31 10.06
CA GLU A 139 1.35 9.44 9.41
C GLU A 139 -0.12 9.15 9.13
N PHE A 140 -0.46 7.94 8.65
CA PHE A 140 -1.86 7.50 8.54
C PHE A 140 -2.60 7.65 9.87
N ALA A 141 -2.02 7.12 10.97
CA ALA A 141 -2.64 7.19 12.29
C ALA A 141 -2.82 8.64 12.79
N ARG A 142 -1.93 9.56 12.42
CA ARG A 142 -2.09 11.01 12.71
C ARG A 142 -3.21 11.63 11.88
N GLN A 143 -3.23 11.36 10.60
CA GLN A 143 -4.22 11.93 9.69
C GLN A 143 -5.63 11.47 10.03
N VAL A 144 -5.85 10.20 10.37
CA VAL A 144 -7.15 9.72 10.85
C VAL A 144 -7.47 10.13 12.29
N GLY A 145 -6.50 10.67 13.04
CA GLY A 145 -6.71 11.21 14.40
C GLY A 145 -6.48 10.22 15.55
N MET A 146 -5.95 9.03 15.27
CA MET A 146 -5.53 8.05 16.31
C MET A 146 -4.30 8.53 17.08
N LEU A 147 -3.38 9.22 16.39
CA LEU A 147 -2.23 9.85 17.01
C LEU A 147 -2.35 11.38 16.94
N PRO A 148 -1.79 12.10 17.94
CA PRO A 148 -1.77 13.54 17.89
C PRO A 148 -0.88 14.06 16.76
N PRO A 149 -1.17 15.27 16.24
CA PRO A 149 -0.29 15.91 15.25
C PRO A 149 1.15 16.04 15.75
N ARG A 150 2.10 15.99 14.83
CA ARG A 150 3.53 16.20 15.14
C ARG A 150 3.74 17.54 15.86
N ASP A 151 4.66 17.55 16.82
CA ASP A 151 5.04 18.73 17.61
C ASP A 151 3.90 19.43 18.37
N SER A 152 2.74 18.76 18.47
CA SER A 152 1.61 19.24 19.28
C SER A 152 1.87 19.10 20.79
N GLY A 153 1.08 19.82 21.60
CA GLY A 153 1.10 19.68 23.07
C GLY A 153 0.87 18.24 23.54
N PRO A 154 -0.17 17.53 23.03
CA PRO A 154 -0.42 16.13 23.37
C PRO A 154 0.73 15.20 22.98
N GLU A 155 1.36 15.37 21.79
CA GLU A 155 2.52 14.55 21.42
C GLU A 155 3.71 14.78 22.35
N ARG A 156 3.99 16.04 22.73
CA ARG A 156 5.03 16.36 23.72
C ARG A 156 4.74 15.73 25.08
N ALA A 157 3.48 15.72 25.53
CA ALA A 157 3.08 15.08 26.78
C ALA A 157 3.34 13.57 26.76
N ILE A 158 2.95 12.87 25.68
CA ILE A 158 3.20 11.45 25.48
C ILE A 158 4.72 11.17 25.54
N ARG A 159 5.52 11.92 24.80
CA ARG A 159 6.98 11.78 24.78
C ARG A 159 7.61 12.02 26.15
N ASN A 160 7.16 13.03 26.89
CA ASN A 160 7.66 13.32 28.22
C ASN A 160 7.33 12.21 29.21
N THR A 161 6.10 11.67 29.18
CA THR A 161 5.68 10.52 29.99
C THR A 161 6.53 9.29 29.69
N PHE A 162 6.71 8.96 28.40
CA PHE A 162 7.57 7.86 27.99
C PHE A 162 9.01 8.02 28.51
N ASN A 163 9.59 9.21 28.39
CA ASN A 163 10.93 9.50 28.87
C ASN A 163 11.05 9.37 30.40
N ALA A 164 10.05 9.83 31.15
CA ALA A 164 10.01 9.72 32.62
C ALA A 164 9.98 8.22 33.04
N VAL A 165 9.07 7.43 32.45
CA VAL A 165 8.99 5.98 32.71
C VAL A 165 10.30 5.26 32.38
N THR A 166 10.92 5.63 31.24
CA THR A 166 12.20 5.04 30.82
C THR A 166 13.33 5.35 31.81
N LYS A 167 13.40 6.58 32.33
CA LYS A 167 14.38 6.97 33.33
C LYS A 167 14.21 6.18 34.64
N VAL A 168 12.99 6.04 35.12
CA VAL A 168 12.68 5.24 36.33
C VAL A 168 13.08 3.79 36.14
N ARG A 169 12.73 3.17 35.01
CA ARG A 169 13.10 1.78 34.71
C ARG A 169 14.62 1.56 34.69
N LYS A 170 15.36 2.49 34.07
CA LYS A 170 16.85 2.43 34.06
C LYS A 170 17.46 2.56 35.46
N ALA A 171 16.93 3.46 36.30
CA ALA A 171 17.40 3.62 37.66
C ALA A 171 17.18 2.37 38.52
N LEU A 172 16.07 1.68 38.36
CA LEU A 172 15.79 0.41 39.04
C LEU A 172 16.71 -0.74 38.58
N GLN A 173 17.05 -0.79 37.31
CA GLN A 173 17.96 -1.80 36.74
C GLN A 173 19.42 -1.60 37.15
N SER A 174 19.83 -0.38 37.43
CA SER A 174 21.23 -0.06 37.89
C SER A 174 21.45 -0.33 39.38
N GLN A 175 20.42 -0.74 40.14
CA GLN A 175 20.50 -1.09 41.56
C GLN A 175 20.54 -2.62 41.79
N GLN A 176 20.54 -3.42 40.75
CA GLN A 176 20.70 -4.87 40.76
C GLN A 176 22.11 -5.26 40.27
#